data_6e75cb00322478c48a86a2b982e6c9b3
#
_entry.id   6e75cb00322478c48a86a2b982e6c9b3
#
_cell.length_a   1.000
_cell.length_b   1.000
_cell.length_c   1.000
_cell.angle_alpha   90.00
_cell.angle_beta   90.00
_cell.angle_gamma   90.00
#
_symmetry.space_group_name_H-M   'P 1'
#
loop_
_entity.id
_entity.type
_entity.pdbx_description
1 polymer ?
#
loop_
_entity_poly.entity_id
_entity_poly.type
_entity_poly.pdbx_seq_one_letter_code
_entity_poly.pdbx_strand_id
1 'polypeptide(L)'
;TPNNPNWEVTDISSASELAHKAGAKLIVDATATPPTMTKSLNLGADISFHSATKYLNGHSDIAAGALSFNQQSSMYENLFTIRKLHGTVLNSQDAFLLIRGLRTLFLRVEKNSQNAMLLAKHFNNHEFIEKVLYPGLETHPNHQIAKHQTNGQFGGMLSVIVKGSQTDAINVV
;
A
#
# COMPACT_ATOMS: atom_id res chain seq x y z
N THR A 1 0.53 -4.50 -2.97
CA THR A 1 1.82 -4.89 -2.39
C THR A 1 2.42 -3.71 -1.64
N PRO A 2 3.15 -3.91 -0.53
CA PRO A 2 3.34 -5.17 0.18
C PRO A 2 2.05 -5.74 0.77
N ASN A 3 2.05 -7.04 1.08
CA ASN A 3 0.88 -7.68 1.68
C ASN A 3 0.87 -7.51 3.21
N ASN A 4 -0.31 -7.44 3.80
CA ASN A 4 -0.52 -7.43 5.25
C ASN A 4 -1.03 -8.82 5.69
N PRO A 5 -0.48 -9.45 6.73
CA PRO A 5 0.46 -8.90 7.73
C PRO A 5 1.95 -9.21 7.49
N ASN A 6 2.29 -9.98 6.46
CA ASN A 6 3.64 -10.53 6.28
C ASN A 6 4.63 -9.56 5.64
N TRP A 7 4.12 -8.50 5.02
CA TRP A 7 4.89 -7.43 4.34
C TRP A 7 5.79 -7.95 3.20
N GLU A 8 5.42 -9.08 2.60
CA GLU A 8 6.06 -9.55 1.38
C GLU A 8 5.82 -8.58 0.23
N VAL A 9 6.85 -8.32 -0.55
CA VAL A 9 6.82 -7.34 -1.63
C VAL A 9 6.89 -8.05 -2.97
N THR A 10 5.89 -7.84 -3.79
CA THR A 10 5.88 -8.32 -5.18
C THR A 10 6.61 -7.33 -6.07
N ASP A 11 7.50 -7.81 -6.93
CA ASP A 11 8.05 -7.02 -8.02
C ASP A 11 6.96 -6.76 -9.07
N ILE A 12 6.51 -5.50 -9.12
CA ILE A 12 5.39 -5.09 -9.99
C ILE A 12 5.79 -5.20 -11.46
N SER A 13 7.02 -4.83 -11.81
CA SER A 13 7.48 -4.89 -13.20
C SER A 13 7.53 -6.33 -13.72
N SER A 14 8.13 -7.24 -12.94
CA SER A 14 8.18 -8.66 -13.29
C SER A 14 6.78 -9.28 -13.36
N ALA A 15 5.90 -8.92 -12.44
CA ALA A 15 4.50 -9.39 -12.45
C ALA A 15 3.74 -8.88 -13.68
N SER A 16 3.99 -7.63 -14.09
CA SER A 16 3.39 -7.04 -15.29
C SER A 16 3.83 -7.77 -16.56
N GLU A 17 5.13 -8.03 -16.70
CA GLU A 17 5.65 -8.78 -17.84
C GLU A 17 5.03 -10.17 -17.96
N LEU A 18 4.90 -10.88 -16.85
CA LEU A 18 4.27 -12.20 -16.82
C LEU A 18 2.79 -12.16 -17.18
N ALA A 19 2.05 -11.21 -16.60
CA ALA A 19 0.63 -11.03 -16.89
C ALA A 19 0.40 -10.73 -18.38
N HIS A 20 1.16 -9.78 -18.94
CA HIS A 20 1.00 -9.36 -20.34
C HIS A 20 1.42 -10.45 -21.31
N LYS A 21 2.47 -11.24 -21.02
CA LYS A 21 2.83 -12.44 -21.81
C LYS A 21 1.71 -13.47 -21.86
N ALA A 22 0.92 -13.56 -20.78
CA ALA A 22 -0.23 -14.47 -20.72
C ALA A 22 -1.53 -13.85 -21.30
N GLY A 23 -1.49 -12.62 -21.84
CA GLY A 23 -2.67 -11.90 -22.32
C GLY A 23 -3.58 -11.38 -21.18
N ALA A 24 -3.11 -11.41 -19.93
CA ALA A 24 -3.84 -10.95 -18.76
C ALA A 24 -3.55 -9.47 -18.44
N LYS A 25 -4.36 -8.90 -17.57
CA LYS A 25 -4.18 -7.56 -17.03
C LYS A 25 -3.67 -7.61 -15.59
N LEU A 26 -2.77 -6.69 -15.24
CA LEU A 26 -2.27 -6.55 -13.88
C LEU A 26 -2.98 -5.41 -13.16
N ILE A 27 -3.68 -5.75 -12.08
CA ILE A 27 -4.23 -4.79 -11.11
C ILE A 27 -3.36 -4.86 -9.86
N VAL A 28 -2.83 -3.71 -9.43
CA VAL A 28 -2.02 -3.61 -8.22
C VAL A 28 -2.79 -2.89 -7.13
N ASP A 29 -3.07 -3.58 -6.03
CA ASP A 29 -3.46 -2.91 -4.79
C ASP A 29 -2.21 -2.29 -4.15
N ALA A 30 -2.13 -0.97 -4.24
CA ALA A 30 -1.05 -0.18 -3.68
C ALA A 30 -1.50 0.62 -2.44
N THR A 31 -2.50 0.12 -1.72
CA THR A 31 -3.03 0.79 -0.51
C THR A 31 -1.94 1.03 0.52
N ALA A 32 -1.04 0.06 0.74
CA ALA A 32 0.06 0.17 1.71
C ALA A 32 1.21 1.07 1.24
N THR A 33 1.30 1.35 -0.05
CA THR A 33 2.33 2.21 -0.67
C THR A 33 1.68 3.24 -1.59
N PRO A 34 1.11 4.33 -1.02
CA PRO A 34 0.34 5.32 -1.78
C PRO A 34 1.17 5.96 -2.91
N PRO A 35 0.53 6.72 -3.83
CA PRO A 35 1.19 7.19 -5.06
C PRO A 35 2.38 8.14 -4.84
N THR A 36 2.55 8.63 -3.64
CA THR A 36 3.76 9.37 -3.22
C THR A 36 5.00 8.47 -3.08
N MET A 37 4.78 7.15 -2.92
CA MET A 37 5.80 6.11 -2.78
C MET A 37 5.90 5.27 -4.05
N THR A 38 4.82 4.58 -4.42
CA THR A 38 4.78 3.64 -5.55
C THR A 38 3.91 4.15 -6.67
N LYS A 39 4.50 4.31 -7.84
CA LYS A 39 3.79 4.65 -9.08
C LYS A 39 3.54 3.38 -9.88
N SER A 40 2.59 2.55 -9.43
CA SER A 40 2.33 1.21 -9.98
C SER A 40 2.12 1.20 -11.49
N LEU A 41 1.45 2.23 -12.04
CA LEU A 41 1.22 2.36 -13.47
C LEU A 41 2.53 2.54 -14.26
N ASN A 42 3.50 3.27 -13.70
CA ASN A 42 4.81 3.45 -14.33
C ASN A 42 5.66 2.17 -14.31
N LEU A 43 5.31 1.23 -13.41
CA LEU A 43 5.93 -0.08 -13.29
C LEU A 43 5.22 -1.16 -14.12
N GLY A 44 4.26 -0.74 -14.97
CA GLY A 44 3.59 -1.62 -15.92
C GLY A 44 2.21 -2.11 -15.49
N ALA A 45 1.69 -1.77 -14.31
CA ALA A 45 0.33 -2.11 -13.94
C ALA A 45 -0.70 -1.46 -14.90
N ASP A 46 -1.74 -2.19 -15.26
CA ASP A 46 -2.86 -1.65 -16.05
C ASP A 46 -3.79 -0.80 -15.19
N ILE A 47 -3.97 -1.19 -13.93
CA ILE A 47 -4.76 -0.47 -12.94
C ILE A 47 -3.99 -0.38 -11.63
N SER A 48 -3.97 0.81 -11.03
CA SER A 48 -3.57 1.03 -9.64
C SER A 48 -4.82 1.21 -8.79
N PHE A 49 -5.01 0.32 -7.82
CA PHE A 49 -6.08 0.36 -6.83
C PHE A 49 -5.56 0.92 -5.50
N HIS A 50 -6.36 1.74 -4.86
CA HIS A 50 -6.13 2.19 -3.49
C HIS A 50 -7.44 2.15 -2.68
N SER A 51 -7.39 1.58 -1.49
CA SER A 51 -8.37 1.93 -0.46
C SER A 51 -8.13 3.38 -0.03
N ALA A 52 -8.93 4.28 -0.58
CA ALA A 52 -8.82 5.71 -0.26
C ALA A 52 -9.19 6.02 1.19
N THR A 53 -9.87 5.09 1.87
CA THR A 53 -10.12 5.07 3.31
C THR A 53 -8.83 5.20 4.14
N LYS A 54 -7.71 4.68 3.62
CA LYS A 54 -6.42 4.57 4.33
C LYS A 54 -5.57 5.84 4.13
N TYR A 55 -4.39 5.70 3.55
CA TYR A 55 -3.43 6.82 3.41
C TYR A 55 -3.99 8.02 2.64
N LEU A 56 -4.77 7.79 1.57
CA LEU A 56 -5.25 8.90 0.72
C LEU A 56 -6.09 9.88 1.52
N ASN A 57 -7.05 9.39 2.28
CA ASN A 57 -7.83 10.22 3.21
C ASN A 57 -7.04 10.52 4.49
N GLY A 58 -6.59 9.47 5.20
CA GLY A 58 -5.70 9.56 6.37
C GLY A 58 -6.34 10.08 7.66
N HIS A 59 -7.67 10.22 7.73
CA HIS A 59 -8.40 10.80 8.87
C HIS A 59 -9.47 9.88 9.45
N SER A 60 -9.63 8.65 8.93
CA SER A 60 -10.58 7.64 9.42
C SER A 60 -12.06 8.07 9.42
N ASP A 61 -12.43 9.00 8.57
CA ASP A 61 -13.76 9.62 8.53
C ASP A 61 -14.52 9.37 7.21
N ILE A 62 -13.94 8.59 6.27
CA ILE A 62 -14.62 8.13 5.06
C ILE A 62 -14.29 6.67 4.73
N ALA A 63 -15.14 6.04 3.95
CA ALA A 63 -14.87 4.77 3.27
C ALA A 63 -14.91 4.97 1.76
N ALA A 64 -13.77 4.78 1.07
CA ALA A 64 -13.66 5.04 -0.34
C ALA A 64 -12.64 4.14 -1.04
N GLY A 65 -12.83 3.91 -2.34
CA GLY A 65 -11.87 3.27 -3.23
C GLY A 65 -11.48 4.20 -4.37
N ALA A 66 -10.25 4.05 -4.89
CA ALA A 66 -9.78 4.77 -6.06
C ALA A 66 -9.12 3.80 -7.05
N LEU A 67 -9.48 3.93 -8.32
CA LEU A 67 -8.86 3.23 -9.44
C LEU A 67 -8.19 4.27 -10.34
N SER A 68 -6.93 4.04 -10.70
CA SER A 68 -6.18 4.88 -11.63
C SER A 68 -5.73 4.08 -12.83
N PHE A 69 -5.73 4.71 -14.01
CA PHE A 69 -5.38 4.14 -15.30
C PHE A 69 -4.40 5.06 -16.02
N ASN A 70 -3.51 4.52 -16.84
CA ASN A 70 -2.60 5.34 -17.66
C ASN A 70 -3.30 6.03 -18.83
N GLN A 71 -4.34 5.38 -19.37
CA GLN A 71 -5.06 5.87 -20.54
C GLN A 71 -6.48 5.32 -20.59
N GLN A 72 -7.34 6.00 -21.32
CA GLN A 72 -8.66 5.49 -21.63
C GLN A 72 -8.55 4.23 -22.51
N SER A 73 -9.29 3.19 -22.14
CA SER A 73 -9.33 1.89 -22.80
C SER A 73 -10.74 1.30 -22.69
N SER A 74 -11.02 0.25 -23.43
CA SER A 74 -12.31 -0.47 -23.30
C SER A 74 -12.55 -0.96 -21.86
N MET A 75 -11.51 -1.33 -21.15
CA MET A 75 -11.58 -1.70 -19.74
C MET A 75 -11.97 -0.50 -18.86
N TYR A 76 -11.39 0.68 -19.09
CA TYR A 76 -11.78 1.91 -18.41
C TYR A 76 -13.24 2.25 -18.64
N GLU A 77 -13.70 2.23 -19.89
CA GLU A 77 -15.10 2.53 -20.26
C GLU A 77 -16.07 1.54 -19.60
N ASN A 78 -15.73 0.26 -19.57
CA ASN A 78 -16.54 -0.77 -18.92
C ASN A 78 -16.64 -0.53 -17.40
N LEU A 79 -15.53 -0.27 -16.72
CA LEU A 79 -15.51 0.00 -15.28
C LEU A 79 -16.23 1.30 -14.93
N PHE A 80 -16.09 2.34 -15.78
CA PHE A 80 -16.84 3.58 -15.62
C PHE A 80 -18.35 3.37 -15.76
N THR A 81 -18.76 2.55 -16.74
CA THR A 81 -20.15 2.17 -16.94
C THR A 81 -20.71 1.38 -15.76
N ILE A 82 -19.97 0.39 -15.28
CA ILE A 82 -20.33 -0.39 -14.08
C ILE A 82 -20.50 0.53 -12.88
N ARG A 83 -19.52 1.41 -12.61
CA ARG A 83 -19.58 2.40 -11.52
C ARG A 83 -20.84 3.26 -11.59
N LYS A 84 -21.20 3.73 -12.79
CA LYS A 84 -22.39 4.54 -13.04
C LYS A 84 -23.68 3.76 -12.79
N LEU A 85 -23.78 2.55 -13.35
CA LEU A 85 -25.00 1.73 -13.27
C LEU A 85 -25.25 1.17 -11.86
N HIS A 86 -24.20 0.79 -11.15
CA HIS A 86 -24.29 0.27 -9.78
C HIS A 86 -24.34 1.37 -8.70
N GLY A 87 -24.15 2.63 -9.09
CA GLY A 87 -24.19 3.74 -8.14
C GLY A 87 -23.06 3.75 -7.12
N THR A 88 -21.94 3.06 -7.39
CA THR A 88 -20.75 3.03 -6.51
C THR A 88 -19.96 4.32 -6.64
N VAL A 89 -20.59 5.44 -6.29
CA VAL A 89 -20.05 6.80 -6.40
C VAL A 89 -19.99 7.42 -5.02
N LEU A 90 -18.88 8.10 -4.71
CA LEU A 90 -18.79 8.87 -3.48
C LEU A 90 -19.85 9.99 -3.46
N ASN A 91 -20.44 10.19 -2.28
CA ASN A 91 -21.24 11.39 -2.04
C ASN A 91 -20.33 12.63 -1.97
N SER A 92 -20.93 13.81 -2.04
CA SER A 92 -20.20 15.08 -2.09
C SER A 92 -19.39 15.36 -0.81
N GLN A 93 -19.89 14.95 0.35
CA GLN A 93 -19.20 15.13 1.64
C GLN A 93 -17.94 14.29 1.71
N ASP A 94 -18.03 13.00 1.38
CA ASP A 94 -16.86 12.10 1.39
C ASP A 94 -15.83 12.51 0.34
N ALA A 95 -16.28 12.97 -0.83
CA ALA A 95 -15.39 13.51 -1.87
C ALA A 95 -14.65 14.77 -1.38
N PHE A 96 -15.32 15.67 -0.68
CA PHE A 96 -14.72 16.86 -0.09
C PHE A 96 -13.66 16.47 0.97
N LEU A 97 -14.00 15.54 1.88
CA LEU A 97 -13.08 15.07 2.92
C LEU A 97 -11.85 14.38 2.32
N LEU A 98 -12.04 13.56 1.28
CA LEU A 98 -10.93 12.92 0.57
C LEU A 98 -10.00 13.96 -0.07
N ILE A 99 -10.53 14.95 -0.78
CA ILE A 99 -9.74 16.04 -1.38
C ILE A 99 -8.97 16.80 -0.29
N ARG A 100 -9.60 17.06 0.85
CA ARG A 100 -8.95 17.69 1.99
C ARG A 100 -7.81 16.84 2.55
N GLY A 101 -8.02 15.51 2.70
CA GLY A 101 -7.02 14.56 3.16
C GLY A 101 -5.80 14.47 2.23
N LEU A 102 -6.03 14.51 0.92
CA LEU A 102 -4.96 14.47 -0.07
C LEU A 102 -3.96 15.63 0.04
N ARG A 103 -4.39 16.79 0.54
CA ARG A 103 -3.52 17.98 0.68
C ARG A 103 -2.33 17.76 1.62
N THR A 104 -2.45 16.85 2.58
CA THR A 104 -1.39 16.53 3.55
C THR A 104 -0.77 15.16 3.32
N LEU A 105 -1.11 14.48 2.22
CA LEU A 105 -0.68 13.10 1.96
C LEU A 105 0.84 12.95 2.00
N PHE A 106 1.57 13.82 1.32
CA PHE A 106 3.04 13.76 1.25
C PHE A 106 3.67 13.84 2.64
N LEU A 107 3.28 14.82 3.45
CA LEU A 107 3.79 15.04 4.80
C LEU A 107 3.50 13.84 5.70
N ARG A 108 2.27 13.31 5.64
CA ARG A 108 1.85 12.19 6.47
C ARG A 108 2.60 10.90 6.09
N VAL A 109 2.72 10.61 4.80
CA VAL A 109 3.40 9.39 4.32
C VAL A 109 4.89 9.44 4.67
N GLU A 110 5.55 10.57 4.44
CA GLU A 110 6.95 10.75 4.81
C GLU A 110 7.17 10.53 6.31
N LYS A 111 6.39 11.21 7.14
CA LYS A 111 6.50 11.10 8.60
C LYS A 111 6.20 9.69 9.10
N ASN A 112 5.16 9.05 8.56
CA ASN A 112 4.82 7.67 8.91
C ASN A 112 5.95 6.70 8.54
N SER A 113 6.57 6.84 7.37
CA SER A 113 7.70 6.00 6.95
C SER A 113 8.92 6.19 7.87
N GLN A 114 9.22 7.43 8.25
CA GLN A 114 10.30 7.74 9.19
C GLN A 114 10.05 7.11 10.56
N ASN A 115 8.85 7.26 11.10
CA ASN A 115 8.48 6.71 12.40
C ASN A 115 8.52 5.18 12.39
N ALA A 116 7.98 4.55 11.35
CA ALA A 116 8.00 3.09 11.21
C ALA A 116 9.44 2.54 11.11
N MET A 117 10.33 3.23 10.42
CA MET A 117 11.74 2.86 10.36
C MET A 117 12.41 2.92 11.73
N LEU A 118 12.13 3.96 12.53
CA LEU A 118 12.66 4.08 13.90
C LEU A 118 12.17 2.93 14.78
N LEU A 119 10.85 2.65 14.73
CA LEU A 119 10.26 1.53 15.48
C LEU A 119 10.81 0.18 15.01
N ALA A 120 10.93 -0.03 13.70
CA ALA A 120 11.47 -1.28 13.14
C ALA A 120 12.91 -1.53 13.63
N LYS A 121 13.76 -0.50 13.62
CA LYS A 121 15.13 -0.60 14.13
C LYS A 121 15.18 -0.87 15.64
N HIS A 122 14.29 -0.22 16.40
CA HIS A 122 14.19 -0.44 17.85
C HIS A 122 13.78 -1.88 18.15
N PHE A 123 12.71 -2.36 17.54
CA PHE A 123 12.20 -3.72 17.78
C PHE A 123 13.11 -4.81 17.22
N ASN A 124 13.85 -4.56 16.16
CA ASN A 124 14.76 -5.56 15.57
C ASN A 124 15.88 -6.02 16.52
N ASN A 125 16.19 -5.22 17.52
CA ASN A 125 17.19 -5.52 18.54
C ASN A 125 16.58 -5.77 19.94
N HIS A 126 15.26 -5.89 20.04
CA HIS A 126 14.56 -6.03 21.31
C HIS A 126 14.55 -7.48 21.79
N GLU A 127 14.85 -7.71 23.07
CA GLU A 127 15.01 -9.05 23.65
C GLU A 127 13.75 -9.95 23.53
N PHE A 128 12.53 -9.36 23.56
CA PHE A 128 11.27 -10.08 23.45
C PHE A 128 10.73 -10.20 22.02
N ILE A 129 11.44 -9.69 21.03
CA ILE A 129 11.04 -9.77 19.62
C ILE A 129 11.90 -10.81 18.90
N GLU A 130 11.25 -11.76 18.23
CA GLU A 130 11.90 -12.76 17.40
C GLU A 130 12.23 -12.20 16.02
N LYS A 131 11.30 -11.48 15.41
CA LYS A 131 11.45 -10.94 14.06
C LYS A 131 10.60 -9.70 13.84
N VAL A 132 11.13 -8.75 13.09
CA VAL A 132 10.41 -7.59 12.57
C VAL A 132 10.17 -7.78 11.07
N LEU A 133 8.93 -7.71 10.65
CA LEU A 133 8.53 -7.78 9.25
C LEU A 133 8.29 -6.35 8.74
N TYR A 134 9.31 -5.78 8.11
CA TYR A 134 9.26 -4.42 7.57
C TYR A 134 10.19 -4.30 6.37
N PRO A 135 9.68 -3.97 5.16
CA PRO A 135 10.50 -3.93 3.94
C PRO A 135 11.66 -2.92 3.98
N GLY A 136 11.60 -1.96 4.91
CA GLY A 136 12.66 -0.99 5.12
C GLY A 136 13.93 -1.52 5.80
N LEU A 137 13.87 -2.66 6.46
CA LEU A 137 15.05 -3.30 7.06
C LEU A 137 15.84 -4.02 5.95
N GLU A 138 17.16 -3.87 5.96
CA GLU A 138 18.06 -4.55 5.00
C GLU A 138 17.99 -6.09 5.11
N THR A 139 17.60 -6.59 6.28
CA THR A 139 17.39 -8.02 6.53
C THR A 139 16.10 -8.57 5.91
N HIS A 140 15.21 -7.70 5.41
CA HIS A 140 13.98 -8.14 4.77
C HIS A 140 14.27 -8.76 3.40
N PRO A 141 13.71 -9.96 3.06
CA PRO A 141 14.03 -10.67 1.81
C PRO A 141 13.82 -9.84 0.54
N ASN A 142 12.80 -8.97 0.55
CA ASN A 142 12.45 -8.14 -0.61
C ASN A 142 12.89 -6.67 -0.45
N HIS A 143 13.85 -6.36 0.44
CA HIS A 143 14.29 -4.99 0.69
C HIS A 143 14.66 -4.23 -0.58
N GLN A 144 15.45 -4.85 -1.47
CA GLN A 144 15.91 -4.20 -2.70
C GLN A 144 14.76 -3.90 -3.68
N ILE A 145 13.79 -4.82 -3.81
CA ILE A 145 12.59 -4.62 -4.62
C ILE A 145 11.78 -3.45 -4.04
N ALA A 146 11.53 -3.47 -2.73
CA ALA A 146 10.82 -2.39 -2.05
C ALA A 146 11.52 -1.04 -2.25
N LYS A 147 12.82 -0.97 -2.01
CA LYS A 147 13.64 0.24 -2.16
C LYS A 147 13.53 0.83 -3.56
N HIS A 148 13.59 -0.02 -4.59
CA HIS A 148 13.49 0.40 -5.99
C HIS A 148 12.11 0.99 -6.30
N GLN A 149 11.03 0.26 -5.99
CA GLN A 149 9.68 0.63 -6.44
C GLN A 149 8.96 1.64 -5.53
N THR A 150 9.50 1.90 -4.33
CA THR A 150 8.94 2.89 -3.38
C THR A 150 9.80 4.14 -3.23
N ASN A 151 10.82 4.31 -4.05
CA ASN A 151 11.73 5.46 -3.96
C ASN A 151 12.45 5.57 -2.60
N GLY A 152 12.73 4.43 -1.94
CA GLY A 152 13.36 4.38 -0.63
C GLY A 152 12.45 4.77 0.55
N GLN A 153 11.16 4.92 0.34
CA GLN A 153 10.15 5.01 1.38
C GLN A 153 9.50 3.63 1.57
N PHE A 154 9.23 3.23 2.80
CA PHE A 154 8.79 1.85 3.08
C PHE A 154 7.42 1.75 3.77
N GLY A 155 6.71 2.87 3.90
CA GLY A 155 5.40 2.95 4.54
C GLY A 155 5.44 3.01 6.05
N GLY A 156 4.27 3.23 6.64
CA GLY A 156 4.09 3.46 8.07
C GLY A 156 3.60 2.24 8.85
N MET A 157 3.71 1.03 8.28
CA MET A 157 3.21 -0.20 8.92
C MET A 157 4.29 -1.27 8.95
N LEU A 158 4.34 -1.98 10.06
CA LEU A 158 5.23 -3.13 10.28
C LEU A 158 4.51 -4.19 11.11
N SER A 159 5.02 -5.41 11.11
CA SER A 159 4.59 -6.46 12.01
C SER A 159 5.78 -6.96 12.83
N VAL A 160 5.49 -7.41 14.04
CA VAL A 160 6.48 -8.02 14.92
C VAL A 160 6.05 -9.43 15.29
N ILE A 161 7.00 -10.35 15.32
CA ILE A 161 6.83 -11.70 15.88
C ILE A 161 7.41 -11.66 17.27
N VAL A 162 6.57 -11.84 18.28
CA VAL A 162 6.94 -11.86 19.69
C VAL A 162 7.51 -13.23 20.03
N LYS A 163 8.59 -13.27 20.82
CA LYS A 163 9.11 -14.52 21.39
C LYS A 163 8.15 -15.06 22.45
N GLY A 164 7.96 -16.38 22.45
CA GLY A 164 7.13 -17.04 23.44
C GLY A 164 5.90 -17.73 22.84
N SER A 165 4.85 -17.81 23.62
CA SER A 165 3.59 -18.48 23.24
C SER A 165 2.59 -17.53 22.60
N GLN A 166 1.47 -18.08 22.09
CA GLN A 166 0.34 -17.29 21.63
C GLN A 166 -0.23 -16.38 22.74
N THR A 167 -0.21 -16.84 23.99
CA THR A 167 -0.66 -16.03 25.12
C THR A 167 0.21 -14.81 25.32
N ASP A 168 1.54 -14.95 25.17
CA ASP A 168 2.46 -13.83 25.29
C ASP A 168 2.20 -12.79 24.20
N ALA A 169 1.95 -13.23 22.97
CA ALA A 169 1.60 -12.33 21.87
C ALA A 169 0.27 -11.59 22.10
N ILE A 170 -0.75 -12.27 22.65
CA ILE A 170 -2.05 -11.66 23.00
C ILE A 170 -1.88 -10.60 24.10
N ASN A 171 -1.00 -10.83 25.07
CA ASN A 171 -0.79 -9.89 26.18
C ASN A 171 -0.07 -8.60 25.76
N VAL A 172 0.51 -8.54 24.57
CA VAL A 172 1.19 -7.35 24.02
C VAL A 172 0.20 -6.44 23.26
N VAL A 173 -0.94 -6.96 22.81
CA VAL A 173 -1.97 -6.25 22.03
C VAL A 173 -3.09 -5.76 22.94
#